data_8f37e5c3ecc16ee625a98f6e5d26dbdb
#
_entry.id   8f37e5c3ecc16ee625a98f6e5d26dbdb
#
_cell.length_a   1.000
_cell.length_b   1.000
_cell.length_c   1.000
_cell.angle_alpha   90.00
_cell.angle_beta   90.00
_cell.angle_gamma   90.00
#
_symmetry.space_group_name_H-M   'P 1'
#
loop_
_entity.id
_entity.type
_entity.pdbx_description
1 polymer ?
#
loop_
_entity_poly.entity_id
_entity_poly.type
_entity_poly.pdbx_seq_one_letter_code
_entity_poly.pdbx_strand_id
1 'polypeptide(L)'
;MVRIEELKAGPALVVCALVVNQRNETAEYLTALSPKGRKRLDYVFQRLAELGRAGFRDETFKRLEGVVCEIKEHGTNTRLFCFTSGDRLIVCTHAARKPAGNVRYQAEIDRVRRLYELCQIEGVLS
;
A
#
# COMPACT_ATOMS: atom_id res chain seq x y z
N MET A 1 -7.68 17.04 4.66
CA MET A 1 -8.27 16.03 5.57
C MET A 1 -7.98 14.63 5.06
N VAL A 2 -7.52 13.75 5.93
CA VAL A 2 -7.21 12.38 5.58
C VAL A 2 -7.97 11.40 6.48
N ARG A 3 -8.26 10.23 5.95
CA ARG A 3 -8.77 9.08 6.70
C ARG A 3 -8.27 7.79 6.06
N ILE A 4 -8.39 6.68 6.76
CA ILE A 4 -8.02 5.38 6.23
C ILE A 4 -9.25 4.50 6.08
N GLU A 5 -9.28 3.70 5.01
CA GLU A 5 -10.34 2.72 4.75
C GLU A 5 -9.72 1.33 4.72
N GLU A 6 -10.34 0.39 5.39
CA GLU A 6 -9.85 -0.98 5.44
C GLU A 6 -9.99 -1.67 4.08
N LEU A 7 -8.91 -2.30 3.62
CA LEU A 7 -8.93 -3.19 2.45
C LEU A 7 -9.02 -4.65 2.89
N LYS A 8 -8.26 -5.02 3.91
CA LYS A 8 -8.26 -6.38 4.44
C LYS A 8 -7.77 -6.39 5.87
N ALA A 9 -8.48 -7.07 6.75
CA ALA A 9 -8.07 -7.29 8.13
C ALA A 9 -7.83 -8.78 8.37
N GLY A 10 -6.83 -9.07 9.18
CA GLY A 10 -6.51 -10.42 9.60
C GLY A 10 -5.81 -10.44 10.95
N PRO A 11 -5.43 -11.63 11.44
CA PRO A 11 -4.83 -11.75 12.76
C PRO A 11 -3.46 -11.10 12.89
N ALA A 12 -2.71 -10.97 11.80
CA ALA A 12 -1.36 -10.40 11.85
C ALA A 12 -1.36 -8.88 11.70
N LEU A 13 -2.12 -8.35 10.73
CA LEU A 13 -2.17 -6.92 10.49
C LEU A 13 -3.41 -6.53 9.66
N VAL A 14 -3.60 -5.24 9.50
CA VAL A 14 -4.66 -4.66 8.68
C VAL A 14 -4.03 -3.89 7.53
N VAL A 15 -4.52 -4.13 6.32
CA VAL A 15 -4.14 -3.38 5.12
C VAL A 15 -5.23 -2.37 4.83
N CYS A 16 -4.86 -1.10 4.74
CA CYS A 16 -5.78 0.01 4.51
C CYS A 16 -5.38 0.79 3.27
N ALA A 17 -6.32 1.59 2.77
CA ALA A 17 -6.07 2.60 1.74
C ALA A 17 -6.26 3.98 2.36
N LEU A 18 -5.42 4.94 1.92
CA LEU A 18 -5.53 6.32 2.37
C LEU A 18 -6.53 7.08 1.51
N VAL A 19 -7.39 7.84 2.17
CA VAL A 19 -8.31 8.77 1.52
C VAL A 19 -7.87 10.18 1.83
N VAL A 20 -7.60 10.95 0.78
CA VAL A 20 -7.16 12.35 0.90
C VAL A 20 -8.21 13.23 0.23
N ASN A 21 -8.81 14.13 0.99
CA ASN A 21 -9.85 15.03 0.49
C ASN A 21 -10.93 14.26 -0.29
N GLN A 22 -11.40 13.16 0.30
CA GLN A 22 -12.45 12.29 -0.23
C GLN A 22 -12.03 11.45 -1.44
N ARG A 23 -10.76 11.49 -1.84
CA ARG A 23 -10.25 10.69 -2.94
C ARG A 23 -9.41 9.51 -2.44
N ASN A 24 -9.72 8.31 -2.91
CA ASN A 24 -8.99 7.08 -2.62
C ASN A 24 -8.33 6.57 -3.91
N GLU A 25 -7.09 6.99 -4.14
CA GLU A 25 -6.36 6.63 -5.37
C GLU A 25 -6.09 5.12 -5.47
N THR A 26 -5.84 4.46 -4.35
CA THR A 26 -5.65 3.01 -4.33
C THR A 26 -6.90 2.29 -4.80
N ALA A 27 -8.07 2.68 -4.26
CA ALA A 27 -9.33 2.08 -4.67
C ALA A 27 -9.64 2.33 -6.15
N GLU A 28 -9.36 3.54 -6.65
CA GLU A 28 -9.53 3.86 -8.07
C GLU A 28 -8.69 2.93 -8.96
N TYR A 29 -7.43 2.71 -8.58
CA TYR A 29 -6.55 1.82 -9.30
C TYR A 29 -7.07 0.38 -9.29
N LEU A 30 -7.45 -0.13 -8.12
CA LEU A 30 -7.94 -1.50 -7.96
C LEU A 30 -9.23 -1.73 -8.74
N THR A 31 -10.13 -0.74 -8.75
CA THR A 31 -11.40 -0.82 -9.48
C THR A 31 -11.18 -0.89 -10.99
N ALA A 32 -10.11 -0.27 -11.49
CA ALA A 32 -9.80 -0.28 -12.91
C ALA A 32 -9.15 -1.59 -13.39
N LEU A 33 -8.74 -2.47 -12.48
CA LEU A 33 -8.17 -3.76 -12.84
C LEU A 33 -9.25 -4.71 -13.37
N SER A 34 -8.83 -5.68 -14.20
CA SER A 34 -9.70 -6.79 -14.58
C SER A 34 -10.10 -7.60 -13.34
N PRO A 35 -11.19 -8.37 -13.39
CA PRO A 35 -11.57 -9.24 -12.26
C PRO A 35 -10.44 -10.19 -11.84
N LYS A 36 -9.69 -10.73 -12.79
CA LYS A 36 -8.54 -11.60 -12.52
C LYS A 36 -7.42 -10.84 -11.81
N GLY A 37 -7.12 -9.63 -12.27
CA GLY A 37 -6.10 -8.77 -11.67
C GLY A 37 -6.48 -8.37 -10.25
N ARG A 38 -7.76 -8.03 -10.03
CA ARG A 38 -8.26 -7.69 -8.70
C ARG A 38 -8.10 -8.86 -7.73
N LYS A 39 -8.39 -10.09 -8.18
CA LYS A 39 -8.21 -11.28 -7.33
C LYS A 39 -6.75 -11.48 -6.94
N ARG A 40 -5.81 -11.19 -7.83
CA ARG A 40 -4.38 -11.29 -7.53
C ARG A 40 -3.98 -10.34 -6.40
N LEU A 41 -4.45 -9.10 -6.45
CA LEU A 41 -4.18 -8.12 -5.41
C LEU A 41 -4.87 -8.50 -4.09
N ASP A 42 -6.13 -8.93 -4.15
CA ASP A 42 -6.86 -9.37 -2.96
C ASP A 42 -6.15 -10.54 -2.27
N TYR A 43 -5.56 -11.44 -3.04
CA TYR A 43 -4.78 -12.55 -2.50
C TYR A 43 -3.53 -12.03 -1.74
N VAL A 44 -2.83 -11.07 -2.30
CA VAL A 44 -1.66 -10.46 -1.64
C VAL A 44 -2.08 -9.80 -0.34
N PHE A 45 -3.17 -9.03 -0.35
CA PHE A 45 -3.68 -8.38 0.87
C PHE A 45 -4.07 -9.41 1.92
N GLN A 46 -4.73 -10.48 1.52
CA GLN A 46 -5.13 -11.54 2.44
C GLN A 46 -3.92 -12.19 3.09
N ARG A 47 -2.89 -12.51 2.33
CA ARG A 47 -1.68 -13.13 2.87
C ARG A 47 -0.93 -12.18 3.83
N LEU A 48 -0.84 -10.89 3.49
CA LEU A 48 -0.27 -9.90 4.40
C LEU A 48 -1.05 -9.83 5.71
N ALA A 49 -2.37 -9.77 5.62
CA ALA A 49 -3.22 -9.67 6.80
C ALA A 49 -3.13 -10.92 7.69
N GLU A 50 -2.99 -12.09 7.10
CA GLU A 50 -2.91 -13.36 7.83
C GLU A 50 -1.52 -13.63 8.42
N LEU A 51 -0.46 -13.37 7.65
CA LEU A 51 0.90 -13.80 7.98
C LEU A 51 1.81 -12.66 8.42
N GLY A 52 1.44 -11.41 8.13
CA GLY A 52 2.28 -10.27 8.40
C GLY A 52 3.40 -10.11 7.38
N ARG A 53 4.21 -9.06 7.57
CA ARG A 53 5.27 -8.69 6.63
C ARG A 53 6.42 -9.70 6.58
N ALA A 54 6.70 -10.35 7.69
CA ALA A 54 7.82 -11.28 7.81
C ALA A 54 7.67 -12.52 6.92
N GLY A 55 6.45 -12.84 6.48
CA GLY A 55 6.19 -13.97 5.59
C GLY A 55 6.43 -13.67 4.12
N PHE A 56 6.86 -12.45 3.78
CA PHE A 56 7.02 -12.04 2.39
C PHE A 56 8.47 -11.74 2.07
N ARG A 57 8.85 -12.06 0.82
CA ARG A 57 10.14 -11.71 0.26
C ARG A 57 10.09 -10.32 -0.34
N ASP A 58 11.26 -9.75 -0.63
CA ASP A 58 11.40 -8.42 -1.26
C ASP A 58 10.71 -8.32 -2.62
N GLU A 59 10.44 -9.45 -3.30
CA GLU A 59 9.70 -9.43 -4.56
C GLU A 59 8.21 -9.10 -4.38
N THR A 60 7.65 -9.26 -3.18
CA THR A 60 6.25 -8.96 -2.92
C THR A 60 6.07 -7.78 -1.98
N PHE A 61 6.86 -7.71 -0.92
CA PHE A 61 6.80 -6.60 0.04
C PHE A 61 8.21 -6.15 0.33
N LYS A 62 8.49 -4.87 0.07
CA LYS A 62 9.85 -4.34 0.23
C LYS A 62 9.82 -2.99 0.95
N ARG A 63 10.69 -2.85 1.95
CA ARG A 63 10.95 -1.54 2.56
C ARG A 63 11.79 -0.72 1.59
N LEU A 64 11.36 0.50 1.31
CA LEU A 64 12.08 1.42 0.45
C LEU A 64 12.93 2.39 1.27
N GLU A 65 12.32 3.06 2.26
CA GLU A 65 13.02 4.03 3.10
C GLU A 65 12.18 4.33 4.33
N GLY A 66 12.75 4.10 5.53
CA GLY A 66 12.03 4.36 6.78
C GLY A 66 10.73 3.57 6.86
N VAL A 67 9.60 4.28 7.03
CA VAL A 67 8.27 3.65 7.06
C VAL A 67 7.71 3.37 5.67
N VAL A 68 8.34 3.90 4.62
CA VAL A 68 7.86 3.78 3.24
C VAL A 68 8.18 2.40 2.68
N CYS A 69 7.16 1.76 2.13
CA CYS A 69 7.25 0.40 1.57
C CYS A 69 6.55 0.33 0.23
N GLU A 70 6.78 -0.75 -0.49
CA GLU A 70 5.99 -1.07 -1.68
C GLU A 70 5.49 -2.50 -1.61
N ILE A 71 4.31 -2.71 -2.16
CA ILE A 71 3.74 -4.03 -2.40
C ILE A 71 3.79 -4.25 -3.91
N LYS A 72 4.30 -5.41 -4.32
CA LYS A 72 4.44 -5.75 -5.74
C LYS A 72 3.54 -6.92 -6.06
N GLU A 73 2.80 -6.81 -7.16
CA GLU A 73 2.09 -7.94 -7.73
C GLU A 73 2.52 -8.06 -9.20
N HIS A 74 3.18 -9.15 -9.54
CA HIS A 74 3.85 -9.30 -10.83
C HIS A 74 2.89 -9.61 -11.97
N GLY A 75 1.81 -10.33 -11.72
CA GLY A 75 0.84 -10.69 -12.76
C GLY A 75 0.14 -9.48 -13.38
N THR A 76 -0.13 -8.46 -12.58
CA THR A 76 -0.72 -7.20 -13.04
C THR A 76 0.32 -6.10 -13.25
N ASN A 77 1.56 -6.39 -12.92
CA ASN A 77 2.66 -5.42 -12.95
C ASN A 77 2.39 -4.19 -12.07
N THR A 78 1.74 -4.42 -10.93
CA THR A 78 1.32 -3.37 -9.99
C THR A 78 2.39 -3.09 -8.95
N ARG A 79 2.54 -1.81 -8.63
CA ARG A 79 3.29 -1.33 -7.47
C ARG A 79 2.36 -0.48 -6.61
N LEU A 80 2.16 -0.92 -5.38
CA LEU A 80 1.39 -0.16 -4.38
C LEU A 80 2.39 0.49 -3.44
N PHE A 81 2.34 1.81 -3.34
CA PHE A 81 3.19 2.56 -2.42
C PHE A 81 2.46 2.73 -1.11
N CYS A 82 3.15 2.45 -0.02
CA CYS A 82 2.50 2.40 1.29
C CYS A 82 3.47 2.83 2.38
N PHE A 83 2.91 3.05 3.57
CA PHE A 83 3.71 3.19 4.77
C PHE A 83 3.21 2.22 5.83
N THR A 84 4.07 1.93 6.80
CA THR A 84 3.70 1.11 7.94
C THR A 84 3.56 1.99 9.18
N SER A 85 2.63 1.63 10.05
CA SER A 85 2.47 2.27 11.35
C SER A 85 2.40 1.17 12.40
N GLY A 86 3.46 1.08 13.23
CA GLY A 86 3.63 -0.06 14.12
C GLY A 86 3.77 -1.36 13.32
N ASP A 87 3.47 -2.48 13.99
CA ASP A 87 3.62 -3.81 13.38
C ASP A 87 2.33 -4.33 12.74
N ARG A 88 1.22 -3.61 12.92
CA ARG A 88 -0.11 -4.14 12.61
C ARG A 88 -0.89 -3.33 11.59
N LEU A 89 -0.29 -2.31 10.99
CA LEU A 89 -0.98 -1.45 10.04
C LEU A 89 -0.10 -1.15 8.83
N ILE A 90 -0.65 -1.40 7.64
CA ILE A 90 -0.09 -0.97 6.37
C ILE A 90 -1.12 -0.06 5.72
N VAL A 91 -0.70 1.14 5.28
CA VAL A 91 -1.59 2.09 4.60
C VAL A 91 -1.07 2.35 3.20
N CYS A 92 -1.86 1.94 2.20
CA CYS A 92 -1.55 2.19 0.79
C CYS A 92 -2.00 3.60 0.41
N THR A 93 -1.09 4.39 -0.11
CA THR A 93 -1.38 5.79 -0.48
C THR A 93 -1.81 5.90 -1.94
N HIS A 94 -1.13 5.20 -2.82
CA HIS A 94 -1.43 5.22 -4.25
C HIS A 94 -0.78 4.01 -4.92
N ALA A 95 -1.14 3.77 -6.17
CA ALA A 95 -0.64 2.65 -6.94
C ALA A 95 -0.24 3.11 -8.34
N ALA A 96 0.64 2.33 -8.96
CA ALA A 96 1.04 2.56 -10.33
C ALA A 96 1.40 1.22 -11.00
N ARG A 97 1.26 1.16 -12.31
CA ARG A 97 1.82 0.06 -13.09
C ARG A 97 3.33 0.30 -13.20
N LYS A 98 4.12 -0.74 -12.98
CA LYS A 98 5.56 -0.63 -13.10
C LYS A 98 5.93 -0.24 -14.54
N PRO A 99 6.65 0.87 -14.76
CA PRO A 99 7.15 1.22 -16.08
C PRO A 99 8.30 0.30 -16.48
N ALA A 100 8.58 0.23 -17.78
CA ALA A 100 9.71 -0.52 -18.30
C ALA A 100 11.04 0.09 -17.85
N GLY A 101 12.02 -0.75 -17.56
CA GLY A 101 13.37 -0.32 -17.19
C GLY A 101 13.55 -0.02 -15.71
N ASN A 102 14.72 0.53 -15.38
CA ASN A 102 15.03 0.90 -14.00
C ASN A 102 14.37 2.22 -13.65
N VAL A 103 13.53 2.20 -12.61
CA VAL A 103 12.78 3.36 -12.17
C VAL A 103 13.28 3.78 -10.80
N ARG A 104 13.52 5.07 -10.65
CA ARG A 104 13.79 5.66 -9.35
C ARG A 104 12.45 6.08 -8.75
N TYR A 105 12.19 5.57 -7.56
CA TYR A 105 10.94 5.87 -6.85
C TYR A 105 11.05 7.04 -5.89
N GLN A 106 12.07 7.91 -6.06
CA GLN A 106 12.30 8.97 -5.07
C GLN A 106 11.09 9.90 -4.93
N ALA A 107 10.47 10.28 -6.05
CA ALA A 107 9.26 11.12 -6.01
C ALA A 107 8.12 10.41 -5.29
N GLU A 108 7.96 9.10 -5.51
CA GLU A 108 6.94 8.29 -4.86
C GLU A 108 7.21 8.15 -3.36
N ILE A 109 8.47 7.89 -3.00
CA ILE A 109 8.89 7.81 -1.60
C ILE A 109 8.60 9.13 -0.87
N ASP A 110 8.97 10.24 -1.49
CA ASP A 110 8.75 11.58 -0.91
C ASP A 110 7.26 11.87 -0.73
N ARG A 111 6.43 11.45 -1.70
CA ARG A 111 4.99 11.60 -1.61
C ARG A 111 4.40 10.81 -0.45
N VAL A 112 4.79 9.54 -0.31
CA VAL A 112 4.33 8.70 0.80
C VAL A 112 4.75 9.30 2.13
N ARG A 113 5.99 9.78 2.22
CA ARG A 113 6.49 10.39 3.46
C ARG A 113 5.67 11.62 3.86
N ARG A 114 5.36 12.50 2.91
CA ARG A 114 4.52 13.67 3.18
C ARG A 114 3.12 13.27 3.65
N LEU A 115 2.53 12.26 3.03
CA LEU A 115 1.21 11.77 3.42
C LEU A 115 1.23 11.11 4.80
N TYR A 116 2.30 10.38 5.12
CA TYR A 116 2.49 9.81 6.46
C TYR A 116 2.55 10.91 7.52
N GLU A 117 3.32 11.96 7.28
CA GLU A 117 3.41 13.10 8.19
C GLU A 117 2.05 13.77 8.38
N LEU A 118 1.29 13.96 7.30
CA LEU A 118 -0.06 14.50 7.36
C LEU A 118 -0.97 13.63 8.23
N CYS A 119 -0.90 12.31 8.08
CA CYS A 119 -1.66 11.40 8.91
C CYS A 119 -1.31 11.51 10.40
N GLN A 120 -0.03 11.70 10.72
CA GLN A 120 0.41 11.92 12.10
C GLN A 120 -0.14 13.23 12.65
N ILE A 121 -0.07 14.31 11.87
CA ILE A 121 -0.60 15.62 12.29
C ILE A 121 -2.10 15.55 12.53
N GLU A 122 -2.85 14.87 11.67
CA GLU A 122 -4.31 14.74 11.82
C GLU A 122 -4.73 13.64 12.80
N GLY A 123 -3.79 12.87 13.33
CA GLY A 123 -4.07 11.87 14.37
C GLY A 123 -4.83 10.63 13.89
N VAL A 124 -4.80 10.31 12.60
CA VAL A 124 -5.56 9.16 12.06
C VAL A 124 -4.89 7.80 12.31
N LEU A 125 -3.65 7.79 12.78
CA LEU A 125 -2.89 6.57 13.02
C LEU A 125 -2.88 6.13 14.48
N SER A 126 -3.42 6.92 15.37
CA SER A 126 -3.43 6.64 16.82
C SER A 126 -4.66 5.88 17.28
#